data_d9a6751662eec64d7069498f0e3bc46d
#
_entry.id   d9a6751662eec64d7069498f0e3bc46d
#
_cell.length_a   1.000
_cell.length_b   1.000
_cell.length_c   1.000
_cell.angle_alpha   90.00
_cell.angle_beta   90.00
_cell.angle_gamma   90.00
#
_symmetry.space_group_name_H-M   'P 1'
#
loop_
_entity.id
_entity.type
_entity.pdbx_description
1 polymer ?
#
loop_
_entity_poly.entity_id
_entity_poly.type
_entity_poly.pdbx_seq_one_letter_code
_entity_poly.pdbx_strand_id
1 'polypeptide(L)'
;MEIRYTDKRDFTEKQAEDLFLSVDWASGKHPEQLYKALMNCETVFTAWDGKRLIGLANAIDDGGMTAYVHYLLVHPDYQGSGIGRELTEMMKRRYKDFLYLFLVAENPPLVGYYEGLGFTKQDGTSVMSINKR
;
A
#
# COMPACT_ATOMS: atom_id res chain seq x y z
N MET A 1 -4.07 -12.43 -18.80
CA MET A 1 -4.11 -12.46 -17.33
C MET A 1 -5.11 -11.42 -16.84
N GLU A 2 -6.08 -11.85 -16.08
CA GLU A 2 -7.10 -10.95 -15.55
C GLU A 2 -6.87 -10.76 -14.06
N ILE A 3 -6.69 -9.52 -13.64
CA ILE A 3 -6.43 -9.19 -12.25
C ILE A 3 -7.72 -8.70 -11.61
N ARG A 4 -8.09 -9.29 -10.48
CA ARG A 4 -9.27 -8.90 -9.71
C ARG A 4 -8.85 -8.01 -8.56
N TYR A 5 -9.53 -6.88 -8.42
CA TYR A 5 -9.29 -5.91 -7.35
C TYR A 5 -10.49 -5.91 -6.39
N THR A 6 -10.22 -5.81 -5.10
CA THR A 6 -11.29 -5.81 -4.10
C THR A 6 -10.88 -5.07 -2.84
N ASP A 7 -11.88 -4.56 -2.10
CA ASP A 7 -11.69 -3.98 -0.78
C ASP A 7 -12.02 -4.97 0.35
N LYS A 8 -12.35 -6.20 0.01
CA LYS A 8 -12.63 -7.24 0.99
C LYS A 8 -11.32 -7.72 1.62
N ARG A 9 -11.39 -8.01 2.93
CA ARG A 9 -10.22 -8.46 3.69
C ARG A 9 -10.29 -9.97 3.92
N ASP A 10 -10.46 -10.71 2.83
CA ASP A 10 -10.59 -12.16 2.87
C ASP A 10 -9.27 -12.91 2.63
N PHE A 11 -8.16 -12.18 2.62
CA PHE A 11 -6.83 -12.80 2.54
C PHE A 11 -6.44 -13.37 3.90
N THR A 12 -5.59 -14.39 3.87
CA THR A 12 -5.08 -15.02 5.09
C THR A 12 -3.80 -14.35 5.57
N GLU A 13 -3.44 -14.63 6.83
CA GLU A 13 -2.16 -14.17 7.38
C GLU A 13 -0.99 -14.66 6.53
N LYS A 14 -1.03 -15.92 6.09
CA LYS A 14 0.03 -16.49 5.26
C LYS A 14 0.15 -15.81 3.90
N GLN A 15 -0.99 -15.48 3.30
CA GLN A 15 -0.98 -14.76 2.01
C GLN A 15 -0.36 -13.38 2.16
N ALA A 16 -0.69 -12.65 3.23
CA ALA A 16 -0.09 -11.34 3.48
C ALA A 16 1.41 -11.48 3.75
N GLU A 17 1.80 -12.44 4.57
CA GLU A 17 3.21 -12.71 4.86
C GLU A 17 3.99 -12.97 3.58
N ASP A 18 3.50 -13.88 2.74
CA ASP A 18 4.19 -14.25 1.50
C ASP A 18 4.34 -13.06 0.55
N LEU A 19 3.30 -12.23 0.44
CA LEU A 19 3.37 -11.05 -0.41
C LEU A 19 4.43 -10.06 0.08
N PHE A 20 4.44 -9.75 1.38
CA PHE A 20 5.39 -8.79 1.94
C PHE A 20 6.82 -9.32 1.87
N LEU A 21 7.02 -10.62 2.11
CA LEU A 21 8.36 -11.20 1.99
C LEU A 21 8.82 -11.25 0.53
N SER A 22 7.90 -11.30 -0.44
CA SER A 22 8.27 -11.32 -1.85
C SER A 22 8.99 -10.04 -2.30
N VAL A 23 8.76 -8.93 -1.60
CA VAL A 23 9.45 -7.65 -1.84
C VAL A 23 10.48 -7.34 -0.74
N ASP A 24 10.76 -8.31 0.10
CA ASP A 24 11.77 -8.23 1.17
C ASP A 24 11.49 -7.10 2.17
N TRP A 25 10.23 -6.86 2.48
CA TRP A 25 9.84 -5.85 3.46
C TRP A 25 9.85 -6.44 4.87
N ALA A 26 10.46 -5.69 5.80
CA ALA A 26 10.64 -6.12 7.19
C ALA A 26 9.32 -6.47 7.88
N SER A 27 8.23 -5.79 7.53
CA SER A 27 6.91 -6.08 8.13
C SER A 27 6.47 -7.51 7.90
N GLY A 28 6.91 -8.15 6.80
CA GLY A 28 6.61 -9.55 6.53
C GLY A 28 7.24 -10.53 7.53
N LYS A 29 8.24 -10.07 8.29
CA LYS A 29 8.88 -10.88 9.33
C LYS A 29 8.11 -10.86 10.65
N HIS A 30 7.02 -10.10 10.71
CA HIS A 30 6.13 -10.01 11.87
C HIS A 30 4.69 -10.29 11.43
N PRO A 31 4.41 -11.52 10.95
CA PRO A 31 3.15 -11.80 10.26
C PRO A 31 1.92 -11.61 11.12
N GLU A 32 1.98 -11.91 12.43
CA GLU A 32 0.83 -11.72 13.31
C GLU A 32 0.48 -10.24 13.46
N GLN A 33 1.50 -9.40 13.70
CA GLN A 33 1.30 -7.96 13.85
C GLN A 33 0.85 -7.34 12.54
N LEU A 34 1.46 -7.76 11.42
CA LEU A 34 1.09 -7.29 10.09
C LEU A 34 -0.37 -7.60 9.79
N TYR A 35 -0.78 -8.85 10.01
CA TYR A 35 -2.14 -9.27 9.74
C TYR A 35 -3.14 -8.49 10.59
N LYS A 36 -2.83 -8.32 11.89
CA LYS A 36 -3.67 -7.52 12.77
C LYS A 36 -3.81 -6.08 12.28
N ALA A 37 -2.70 -5.48 11.84
CA ALA A 37 -2.72 -4.11 11.31
C ALA A 37 -3.58 -4.01 10.05
N LEU A 38 -3.45 -4.98 9.14
CA LEU A 38 -4.23 -4.97 7.90
C LEU A 38 -5.71 -5.22 8.14
N MET A 39 -6.06 -5.97 9.17
CA MET A 39 -7.46 -6.22 9.52
C MET A 39 -8.11 -5.03 10.24
N ASN A 40 -7.32 -4.13 10.82
CA ASN A 40 -7.83 -3.03 11.65
C ASN A 40 -7.68 -1.64 11.02
N CYS A 41 -6.87 -1.47 9.98
CA CYS A 41 -6.75 -0.16 9.33
C CYS A 41 -8.03 0.20 8.56
N GLU A 42 -8.19 1.48 8.25
CA GLU A 42 -9.43 1.97 7.63
C GLU A 42 -9.65 1.44 6.22
N THR A 43 -8.58 1.33 5.42
CA THR A 43 -8.72 0.98 4.02
C THR A 43 -7.67 -0.06 3.62
N VAL A 44 -8.12 -1.12 2.95
CA VAL A 44 -7.24 -2.09 2.29
C VAL A 44 -7.80 -2.38 0.92
N PHE A 45 -6.95 -2.31 -0.10
CA PHE A 45 -7.27 -2.78 -1.44
C PHE A 45 -6.30 -3.89 -1.81
N THR A 46 -6.80 -4.96 -2.41
CA THR A 46 -5.97 -6.10 -2.82
C THR A 46 -6.17 -6.41 -4.29
N ALA A 47 -5.12 -6.96 -4.88
CA ALA A 47 -5.12 -7.41 -6.27
C ALA A 47 -4.80 -8.90 -6.30
N TRP A 48 -5.54 -9.63 -7.12
CA TRP A 48 -5.52 -11.09 -7.15
C TRP A 48 -5.38 -11.62 -8.56
N ASP A 49 -4.52 -12.61 -8.72
CA ASP A 49 -4.48 -13.46 -9.90
C ASP A 49 -5.07 -14.81 -9.47
N GLY A 50 -6.36 -15.03 -9.79
CA GLY A 50 -7.07 -16.20 -9.27
C GLY A 50 -7.08 -16.20 -7.75
N LYS A 51 -6.48 -17.23 -7.15
CA LYS A 51 -6.39 -17.37 -5.69
C LYS A 51 -5.10 -16.82 -5.10
N ARG A 52 -4.25 -16.22 -5.94
CA ARG A 52 -2.96 -15.70 -5.50
C ARG A 52 -3.07 -14.21 -5.22
N LEU A 53 -2.71 -13.81 -4.00
CA LEU A 53 -2.63 -12.40 -3.62
C LEU A 53 -1.33 -11.82 -4.19
N ILE A 54 -1.45 -10.85 -5.11
CA ILE A 54 -0.27 -10.35 -5.81
C ILE A 54 -0.06 -8.85 -5.66
N GLY A 55 -0.98 -8.15 -5.02
CA GLY A 55 -0.81 -6.73 -4.74
C GLY A 55 -1.67 -6.28 -3.58
N LEU A 56 -1.23 -5.23 -2.90
CA LEU A 56 -1.96 -4.70 -1.75
C LEU A 56 -1.59 -3.24 -1.54
N ALA A 57 -2.59 -2.44 -1.17
CA ALA A 57 -2.38 -1.10 -0.67
C ALA A 57 -3.27 -0.92 0.56
N ASN A 58 -2.74 -0.25 1.59
CA ASN A 58 -3.56 0.07 2.74
C ASN A 58 -3.35 1.52 3.17
N ALA A 59 -4.33 2.05 3.89
CA ALA A 59 -4.27 3.41 4.40
C ALA A 59 -4.87 3.49 5.79
N ILE A 60 -4.35 4.46 6.54
CA ILE A 60 -4.84 4.86 7.86
C ILE A 60 -5.37 6.27 7.69
N ASP A 61 -6.54 6.59 8.28
CA ASP A 61 -7.08 7.93 8.15
C ASP A 61 -7.75 8.39 9.45
N ASP A 62 -8.02 9.70 9.53
CA ASP A 62 -8.65 10.29 10.70
C ASP A 62 -10.16 10.46 10.53
N GLY A 63 -10.72 9.94 9.46
CA GLY A 63 -12.15 10.02 9.20
C GLY A 63 -12.61 11.34 8.60
N GLY A 64 -11.73 12.29 8.34
CA GLY A 64 -12.17 13.61 7.90
C GLY A 64 -11.20 14.38 7.01
N MET A 65 -9.94 14.44 7.37
CA MET A 65 -9.03 15.38 6.76
C MET A 65 -7.80 14.73 6.13
N THR A 66 -7.19 13.78 6.82
CA THR A 66 -5.87 13.25 6.47
C THR A 66 -5.90 11.74 6.33
N ALA A 67 -5.27 11.23 5.29
CA ALA A 67 -5.04 9.82 5.11
C ALA A 67 -3.57 9.57 4.77
N TYR A 68 -3.04 8.45 5.25
CA TYR A 68 -1.69 8.01 4.99
C TYR A 68 -1.72 6.64 4.33
N VAL A 69 -1.24 6.57 3.09
CA VAL A 69 -1.04 5.30 2.40
C VAL A 69 0.25 4.68 2.96
N HIS A 70 0.09 3.63 3.76
CA HIS A 70 1.21 3.04 4.49
C HIS A 70 1.97 2.05 3.62
N TYR A 71 1.26 1.06 3.09
CA TYR A 71 1.86 0.06 2.21
C TYR A 71 1.26 0.14 0.82
N LEU A 72 2.10 -0.03 -0.17
CA LEU A 72 1.69 -0.19 -1.56
C LEU A 72 2.74 -1.09 -2.20
N LEU A 73 2.36 -2.33 -2.52
CA LEU A 73 3.32 -3.30 -3.02
C LEU A 73 2.68 -4.23 -4.03
N VAL A 74 3.50 -4.71 -4.96
CA VAL A 74 3.12 -5.68 -5.99
C VAL A 74 4.19 -6.78 -6.01
N HIS A 75 3.74 -8.02 -6.05
CA HIS A 75 4.64 -9.17 -6.16
C HIS A 75 5.57 -8.99 -7.38
N PRO A 76 6.87 -9.32 -7.24
CA PRO A 76 7.84 -9.08 -8.33
C PRO A 76 7.44 -9.68 -9.67
N ASP A 77 6.80 -10.85 -9.68
CA ASP A 77 6.38 -11.50 -10.93
C ASP A 77 5.29 -10.72 -11.66
N TYR A 78 4.68 -9.73 -11.02
CA TYR A 78 3.56 -8.96 -11.59
C TYR A 78 3.86 -7.48 -11.73
N GLN A 79 5.07 -7.05 -11.40
CA GLN A 79 5.46 -5.65 -11.54
C GLN A 79 5.56 -5.27 -13.03
N GLY A 80 5.30 -4.00 -13.32
CA GLY A 80 5.35 -3.50 -14.69
C GLY A 80 4.08 -3.72 -15.49
N SER A 81 3.00 -4.21 -14.88
CA SER A 81 1.74 -4.49 -15.58
C SER A 81 0.59 -3.56 -15.16
N GLY A 82 0.90 -2.46 -14.44
CA GLY A 82 -0.10 -1.45 -14.09
C GLY A 82 -0.87 -1.71 -12.80
N ILE A 83 -0.51 -2.75 -12.04
CA ILE A 83 -1.23 -3.09 -10.80
C ILE A 83 -1.01 -2.03 -9.74
N GLY A 84 0.24 -1.58 -9.55
CA GLY A 84 0.55 -0.52 -8.58
C GLY A 84 -0.17 0.78 -8.93
N ARG A 85 -0.25 1.10 -10.21
CA ARG A 85 -0.99 2.27 -10.68
C ARG A 85 -2.47 2.15 -10.33
N GLU A 86 -3.08 1.00 -10.59
CA GLU A 86 -4.52 0.83 -10.29
C GLU A 86 -4.79 0.92 -8.80
N LEU A 87 -3.95 0.28 -7.96
CA LEU A 87 -4.10 0.38 -6.51
C LEU A 87 -3.97 1.83 -6.04
N THR A 88 -3.05 2.60 -6.62
CA THR A 88 -2.89 4.01 -6.30
C THR A 88 -4.12 4.82 -6.72
N GLU A 89 -4.65 4.56 -7.92
CA GLU A 89 -5.86 5.23 -8.37
C GLU A 89 -7.06 4.90 -7.49
N MET A 90 -7.16 3.66 -7.00
CA MET A 90 -8.20 3.28 -6.04
C MET A 90 -8.08 4.09 -4.75
N MET A 91 -6.85 4.28 -4.23
CA MET A 91 -6.62 5.12 -3.06
C MET A 91 -7.00 6.57 -3.31
N LYS A 92 -6.64 7.13 -4.45
CA LYS A 92 -6.99 8.51 -4.80
C LYS A 92 -8.51 8.68 -4.87
N ARG A 93 -9.24 7.72 -5.43
CA ARG A 93 -10.71 7.78 -5.49
C ARG A 93 -11.32 7.67 -4.09
N ARG A 94 -10.78 6.77 -3.26
CA ARG A 94 -11.29 6.57 -1.89
C ARG A 94 -11.17 7.83 -1.05
N TYR A 95 -10.11 8.61 -1.25
CA TYR A 95 -9.80 9.79 -0.44
C TYR A 95 -9.95 11.10 -1.19
N LYS A 96 -10.74 11.12 -2.26
CA LYS A 96 -10.89 12.32 -3.12
C LYS A 96 -11.43 13.54 -2.36
N ASP A 97 -12.16 13.35 -1.27
CA ASP A 97 -12.76 14.44 -0.49
C ASP A 97 -11.92 14.81 0.74
N PHE A 98 -10.80 14.11 0.97
CA PHE A 98 -9.87 14.46 2.04
C PHE A 98 -8.95 15.58 1.57
N LEU A 99 -8.50 16.42 2.52
CA LEU A 99 -7.58 17.51 2.19
C LEU A 99 -6.16 17.00 1.93
N TYR A 100 -5.75 15.95 2.63
CA TYR A 100 -4.38 15.44 2.55
C TYR A 100 -4.37 13.94 2.36
N LEU A 101 -3.59 13.51 1.37
CA LEU A 101 -3.28 12.09 1.16
C LEU A 101 -1.77 11.98 1.05
N PHE A 102 -1.15 11.38 2.06
CA PHE A 102 0.31 11.26 2.15
C PHE A 102 0.76 9.83 1.86
N LEU A 103 1.98 9.72 1.36
CA LEU A 103 2.72 8.46 1.34
C LEU A 103 4.20 8.78 1.52
N VAL A 104 5.00 7.75 1.82
CA VAL A 104 6.45 7.88 1.94
C VAL A 104 7.08 7.15 0.76
N ALA A 105 7.84 7.87 -0.05
CA ALA A 105 8.63 7.30 -1.13
C ALA A 105 10.06 7.14 -0.63
N GLU A 106 10.51 5.88 -0.51
CA GLU A 106 11.76 5.56 0.22
C GLU A 106 13.03 5.79 -0.60
N ASN A 107 12.92 6.07 -1.90
CA ASN A 107 14.09 6.28 -2.74
C ASN A 107 13.71 7.16 -3.94
N PRO A 108 14.72 7.77 -4.62
CA PRO A 108 14.43 8.67 -5.74
C PRO A 108 13.61 8.07 -6.88
N PRO A 109 13.83 6.82 -7.33
CA PRO A 109 12.99 6.23 -8.36
C PRO A 109 11.51 6.17 -7.97
N LEU A 110 11.20 5.89 -6.70
CA LEU A 110 9.82 5.88 -6.23
C LEU A 110 9.23 7.28 -6.20
N VAL A 111 10.02 8.31 -5.87
CA VAL A 111 9.55 9.70 -5.94
C VAL A 111 9.05 10.00 -7.37
N GLY A 112 9.85 9.70 -8.38
CA GLY A 112 9.46 9.92 -9.78
C GLY A 112 8.21 9.13 -10.16
N TYR A 113 8.12 7.88 -9.71
CA TYR A 113 6.96 7.05 -9.98
C TYR A 113 5.68 7.69 -9.41
N TYR A 114 5.71 8.13 -8.15
CA TYR A 114 4.53 8.72 -7.54
C TYR A 114 4.23 10.11 -8.08
N GLU A 115 5.23 10.89 -8.50
CA GLU A 115 5.00 12.15 -9.18
C GLU A 115 4.20 11.92 -10.46
N GLY A 116 4.51 10.86 -11.19
CA GLY A 116 3.75 10.48 -12.38
C GLY A 116 2.30 10.10 -12.10
N LEU A 117 1.97 9.79 -10.85
CA LEU A 117 0.62 9.45 -10.42
C LEU A 117 -0.09 10.61 -9.73
N GLY A 118 0.51 11.81 -9.72
CA GLY A 118 -0.13 13.01 -9.21
C GLY A 118 0.31 13.45 -7.82
N PHE A 119 1.24 12.74 -7.19
CA PHE A 119 1.78 13.16 -5.90
C PHE A 119 2.85 14.22 -6.10
N THR A 120 2.98 15.12 -5.13
CA THR A 120 3.99 16.17 -5.14
C THR A 120 4.91 16.00 -3.94
N LYS A 121 6.21 16.02 -4.21
CA LYS A 121 7.20 15.95 -3.14
C LYS A 121 7.10 17.19 -2.26
N GLN A 122 7.04 16.97 -0.94
CA GLN A 122 6.95 18.08 0.02
C GLN A 122 8.35 18.49 0.46
N ASP A 123 8.92 19.48 -0.23
CA ASP A 123 10.25 19.98 0.08
C ASP A 123 10.27 20.68 1.44
N GLY A 124 11.39 20.54 2.15
CA GLY A 124 11.56 21.16 3.46
C GLY A 124 10.94 20.39 4.61
N THR A 125 10.35 19.22 4.32
CA THR A 125 9.78 18.34 5.36
C THR A 125 10.60 17.06 5.44
N SER A 126 10.50 16.38 6.58
CA SER A 126 11.20 15.11 6.79
C SER A 126 10.29 14.14 7.53
N VAL A 127 10.37 12.87 7.14
CA VAL A 127 9.76 11.79 7.91
C VAL A 127 10.65 11.51 9.11
N MET A 128 10.05 11.48 10.29
CA MET A 128 10.77 11.17 11.52
C MET A 128 10.08 10.03 12.25
N SER A 129 10.86 9.16 12.86
CA SER A 129 10.30 8.00 13.53
C SER A 129 11.10 7.67 14.79
N ILE A 130 10.42 6.94 15.70
CA ILE A 130 11.11 6.25 16.80
C ILE A 130 10.86 4.77 16.52
N ASN A 131 11.92 4.08 16.13
CA ASN A 131 11.83 2.66 15.82
C ASN A 131 12.15 1.86 17.07
N LYS A 132 11.25 0.96 17.45
CA LYS A 132 11.34 0.18 18.69
C LYS A 132 12.13 -1.12 18.51
N ARG A 133 12.61 -1.37 17.28
CA ARG A 133 13.36 -2.60 17.02
C ARG A 133 14.33 -2.43 15.88
#